data_47391339db284599f88487eda8c0eade
#
_entry.id   47391339db284599f88487eda8c0eade
#
_cell.length_a   1.000
_cell.length_b   1.000
_cell.length_c   1.000
_cell.angle_alpha   90.00
_cell.angle_beta   90.00
_cell.angle_gamma   90.00
#
_symmetry.space_group_name_H-M   'P 1'
#
loop_
_entity.id
_entity.type
_entity.pdbx_description
1 polymer ?
#
loop_
_entity_poly.entity_id
_entity_poly.type
_entity_poly.pdbx_seq_one_letter_code
_entity_poly.pdbx_strand_id
1 'polypeptide(L)'
;MTCTVTVLPAGRKLSAQLGENLLTLLRSANLAPEAPCGGNGKCGKCTVLIGGKPVLACGYTVSGDVTVHVTAAKTHARILTDGYGAEVELQPLRDGAMAAFDIGTTTVVCYLLEAGTGHLLAAASAVNPQQSYGADVISRIQRALAGEMEAQTRLIREQMGSLLGDAC
;
A
#
# COMPACT_ATOMS: atom_id res chain seq x y z
N MET A 1 16.53 23.02 7.91
CA MET A 1 15.49 23.90 7.33
C MET A 1 14.41 23.01 6.76
N THR A 2 13.15 23.30 7.06
CA THR A 2 11.98 22.55 6.58
C THR A 2 11.29 23.33 5.47
N CYS A 3 10.68 22.61 4.54
CA CYS A 3 9.87 23.15 3.44
C CYS A 3 8.56 22.36 3.34
N THR A 4 7.64 22.85 2.51
CA THR A 4 6.30 22.29 2.36
C THR A 4 6.17 21.60 1.00
N VAL A 5 5.79 20.33 1.00
CA VAL A 5 5.40 19.58 -0.20
C VAL A 5 3.88 19.46 -0.23
N THR A 6 3.23 20.14 -1.20
CA THR A 6 1.79 20.03 -1.42
C THR A 6 1.50 18.92 -2.41
N VAL A 7 0.73 17.89 -2.00
CA VAL A 7 0.45 16.70 -2.82
C VAL A 7 -0.97 16.76 -3.37
N LEU A 8 -1.10 16.75 -4.69
CA LEU A 8 -2.37 16.76 -5.42
C LEU A 8 -2.59 15.39 -6.10
N PRO A 9 -3.84 14.96 -6.29
CA PRO A 9 -5.10 15.61 -5.96
C PRO A 9 -5.52 15.52 -4.47
N ALA A 10 -4.74 14.82 -3.62
CA ALA A 10 -5.10 14.59 -2.21
C ALA A 10 -5.22 15.88 -1.37
N GLY A 11 -4.69 17.01 -1.84
CA GLY A 11 -4.71 18.30 -1.15
C GLY A 11 -3.88 18.33 0.15
N ARG A 12 -3.03 17.31 0.40
CA ARG A 12 -2.25 17.21 1.64
C ARG A 12 -0.96 18.01 1.57
N LYS A 13 -0.64 18.68 2.66
CA LYS A 13 0.64 19.39 2.85
C LYS A 13 1.53 18.55 3.76
N LEU A 14 2.73 18.23 3.30
CA LEU A 14 3.74 17.46 4.02
C LEU A 14 4.90 18.38 4.38
N SER A 15 5.41 18.25 5.59
CA SER A 15 6.66 18.91 5.98
C SER A 15 7.84 18.04 5.55
N ALA A 16 8.75 18.59 4.81
CA ALA A 16 9.96 17.93 4.31
C ALA A 16 11.22 18.62 4.82
N GLN A 17 12.28 17.87 5.00
CA GLN A 17 13.62 18.44 5.19
C GLN A 17 14.25 18.76 3.83
N LEU A 18 15.03 19.85 3.75
CA LEU A 18 15.84 20.10 2.57
C LEU A 18 16.81 18.93 2.36
N GLY A 19 16.86 18.41 1.13
CA GLY A 19 17.66 17.23 0.80
C GLY A 19 16.93 15.91 0.94
N GLU A 20 15.69 15.90 1.43
CA GLU A 20 14.89 14.68 1.57
C GLU A 20 14.45 14.12 0.20
N ASN A 21 14.44 12.79 0.07
CA ASN A 21 13.98 12.15 -1.15
C ASN A 21 12.44 12.16 -1.22
N LEU A 22 11.90 12.62 -2.36
CA LEU A 22 10.47 12.79 -2.55
C LEU A 22 9.69 11.47 -2.44
N LEU A 23 10.20 10.36 -3.00
CA LEU A 23 9.51 9.07 -2.91
C LEU A 23 9.42 8.58 -1.46
N THR A 24 10.48 8.76 -0.68
CA THR A 24 10.51 8.40 0.74
C THR A 24 9.49 9.22 1.54
N LEU A 25 9.44 10.54 1.31
CA LEU A 25 8.45 11.42 1.93
C LEU A 25 7.00 11.01 1.56
N LEU A 26 6.74 10.73 0.29
CA LEU A 26 5.41 10.31 -0.16
C LEU A 26 5.00 8.94 0.42
N ARG A 27 5.96 8.01 0.60
CA ARG A 27 5.73 6.72 1.26
C ARG A 27 5.33 6.89 2.73
N SER A 28 6.05 7.71 3.47
CA SER A 28 5.74 7.97 4.89
C SER A 28 4.35 8.55 5.10
N ALA A 29 3.82 9.26 4.09
CA ALA A 29 2.50 9.86 4.10
C ALA A 29 1.39 9.00 3.46
N ASN A 30 1.71 7.80 2.97
CA ASN A 30 0.80 6.91 2.23
C ASN A 30 0.27 7.52 0.92
N LEU A 31 1.08 8.34 0.25
CA LEU A 31 0.74 9.04 -0.99
C LEU A 31 1.69 8.69 -2.14
N ALA A 32 2.54 7.68 -1.96
CA ALA A 32 3.54 7.32 -2.97
C ALA A 32 2.88 6.67 -4.20
N PRO A 33 3.36 7.01 -5.43
CA PRO A 33 3.05 6.25 -6.61
C PRO A 33 3.69 4.85 -6.55
N GLU A 34 3.24 3.95 -7.43
CA GLU A 34 3.87 2.64 -7.57
C GLU A 34 5.36 2.76 -7.86
N ALA A 35 6.17 1.97 -7.17
CA ALA A 35 7.60 1.92 -7.36
C ALA A 35 8.12 0.48 -7.37
N PRO A 36 7.75 -0.34 -8.38
CA PRO A 36 8.04 -1.77 -8.40
C PRO A 36 9.53 -2.11 -8.37
N CYS A 37 10.40 -1.19 -8.75
CA CYS A 37 11.85 -1.35 -8.59
C CYS A 37 12.38 -0.94 -7.21
N GLY A 38 11.51 -0.69 -6.24
CA GLY A 38 11.91 -0.22 -4.91
C GLY A 38 12.47 1.21 -4.87
N GLY A 39 12.38 1.96 -5.98
CA GLY A 39 12.90 3.33 -6.07
C GLY A 39 14.31 3.43 -6.68
N ASN A 40 14.74 2.43 -7.43
CA ASN A 40 16.08 2.38 -8.06
C ASN A 40 16.16 3.11 -9.42
N GLY A 41 15.16 3.89 -9.79
CA GLY A 41 15.14 4.69 -11.03
C GLY A 41 14.92 3.90 -12.33
N LYS A 42 14.81 2.57 -12.27
CA LYS A 42 14.82 1.69 -13.45
C LYS A 42 13.46 1.52 -14.12
N CYS A 43 12.36 1.56 -13.37
CA CYS A 43 11.04 1.19 -13.91
C CYS A 43 10.21 2.38 -14.45
N GLY A 44 10.57 3.62 -14.11
CA GLY A 44 9.82 4.81 -14.50
C GLY A 44 8.42 4.98 -13.87
N LYS A 45 7.96 4.02 -13.06
CA LYS A 45 6.58 3.99 -12.55
C LYS A 45 6.29 5.04 -11.47
N CYS A 46 7.31 5.49 -10.72
CA CYS A 46 7.17 6.53 -9.70
C CYS A 46 7.16 7.96 -10.29
N THR A 47 6.70 8.13 -11.52
CA THR A 47 6.59 9.44 -12.17
C THR A 47 5.50 10.26 -11.53
N VAL A 48 5.83 11.49 -11.16
CA VAL A 48 4.93 12.53 -10.66
C VAL A 48 5.11 13.79 -11.51
N LEU A 49 4.16 14.74 -11.44
CA LEU A 49 4.31 16.01 -12.13
C LEU A 49 4.71 17.11 -11.14
N ILE A 50 5.75 17.84 -11.44
CA ILE A 50 6.22 19.01 -10.70
C ILE A 50 6.29 20.19 -11.68
N GLY A 51 5.51 21.25 -11.42
CA GLY A 51 5.39 22.35 -12.35
C GLY A 51 4.93 21.93 -13.76
N GLY A 52 4.10 20.89 -13.85
CA GLY A 52 3.60 20.31 -15.11
C GLY A 52 4.60 19.40 -15.83
N LYS A 53 5.82 19.22 -15.32
CA LYS A 53 6.85 18.36 -15.93
C LYS A 53 6.90 17.00 -15.23
N PRO A 54 7.05 15.89 -15.99
CA PRO A 54 7.20 14.57 -15.41
C PRO A 54 8.60 14.40 -14.77
N VAL A 55 8.61 13.92 -13.52
CA VAL A 55 9.82 13.69 -12.72
C VAL A 55 9.69 12.35 -12.01
N LEU A 56 10.78 11.59 -11.91
CA LEU A 56 10.81 10.38 -11.10
C LEU A 56 10.93 10.75 -9.61
N ALA A 57 9.93 10.42 -8.80
CA ALA A 57 9.94 10.73 -7.38
C ALA A 57 11.14 10.11 -6.65
N CYS A 58 11.61 8.94 -7.08
CA CYS A 58 12.79 8.29 -6.49
C CYS A 58 14.12 9.01 -6.80
N GLY A 59 14.17 9.81 -7.85
CA GLY A 59 15.33 10.60 -8.23
C GLY A 59 15.24 12.07 -7.82
N TYR A 60 14.11 12.48 -7.23
CA TYR A 60 13.90 13.89 -6.89
C TYR A 60 14.25 14.17 -5.42
N THR A 61 15.10 15.16 -5.23
CA THR A 61 15.47 15.67 -3.90
C THR A 61 14.76 16.99 -3.65
N VAL A 62 14.05 17.08 -2.52
CA VAL A 62 13.28 18.28 -2.16
C VAL A 62 14.25 19.42 -1.81
N SER A 63 14.19 20.51 -2.57
CA SER A 63 15.06 21.68 -2.42
C SER A 63 14.34 22.95 -1.95
N GLY A 64 13.03 22.88 -1.72
CA GLY A 64 12.18 24.00 -1.31
C GLY A 64 10.71 23.66 -1.39
N ASP A 65 9.84 24.64 -1.21
CA ASP A 65 8.40 24.45 -1.33
C ASP A 65 8.04 24.01 -2.75
N VAL A 66 7.26 22.92 -2.84
CA VAL A 66 6.92 22.30 -4.12
C VAL A 66 5.53 21.73 -4.13
N THR A 67 4.83 21.85 -5.26
CA THR A 67 3.55 21.18 -5.52
C THR A 67 3.78 19.99 -6.43
N VAL A 68 3.34 18.83 -5.97
CA VAL A 68 3.52 17.52 -6.63
C VAL A 68 2.15 16.96 -7.00
N HIS A 69 1.94 16.66 -8.28
CA HIS A 69 0.79 15.90 -8.73
C HIS A 69 1.15 14.41 -8.82
N VAL A 70 0.59 13.61 -7.94
CA VAL A 70 0.68 12.15 -8.00
C VAL A 70 -0.44 11.64 -8.90
N THR A 71 -0.08 11.18 -10.09
CA THR A 71 -1.04 10.48 -10.95
C THR A 71 -1.29 9.10 -10.35
N ALA A 72 -2.45 8.91 -9.71
CA ALA A 72 -2.86 7.60 -9.26
C ALA A 72 -2.99 6.69 -10.48
N ALA A 73 -2.17 5.67 -10.56
CA ALA A 73 -2.44 4.53 -11.42
C ALA A 73 -3.69 3.84 -10.85
N LYS A 74 -4.87 4.17 -11.37
CA LYS A 74 -6.10 3.42 -11.07
C LYS A 74 -6.02 2.07 -11.79
N THR A 75 -5.22 1.16 -11.28
CA THR A 75 -5.38 -0.24 -11.63
C THR A 75 -6.55 -0.77 -10.82
N HIS A 76 -7.74 -0.70 -11.40
CA HIS A 76 -8.87 -1.52 -10.97
C HIS A 76 -8.55 -2.98 -11.38
N ALA A 77 -7.57 -3.58 -10.73
CA ALA A 77 -7.38 -5.01 -10.83
C ALA A 77 -8.60 -5.67 -10.18
N ARG A 78 -9.39 -6.42 -10.98
CA ARG A 78 -10.46 -7.24 -10.43
C ARG A 78 -9.81 -8.37 -9.64
N ILE A 79 -9.88 -8.30 -8.34
CA ILE A 79 -9.34 -9.32 -7.44
C ILE A 79 -10.40 -10.42 -7.34
N LEU A 80 -9.99 -11.66 -7.62
CA LEU A 80 -10.84 -12.83 -7.44
C LEU A 80 -10.89 -13.12 -5.93
N THR A 81 -12.11 -13.16 -5.39
CA THR A 81 -12.38 -13.48 -3.97
C THR A 81 -12.91 -14.89 -3.80
N ASP A 82 -13.23 -15.57 -4.90
CA ASP A 82 -13.74 -16.94 -4.88
C ASP A 82 -12.55 -17.92 -4.85
N GLY A 83 -12.46 -18.67 -3.79
CA GLY A 83 -11.52 -19.77 -3.63
C GLY A 83 -12.17 -21.13 -3.96
N TYR A 84 -11.34 -22.18 -4.09
CA TYR A 84 -11.86 -23.55 -4.13
C TYR A 84 -12.40 -23.91 -2.76
N GLY A 85 -13.70 -24.27 -2.69
CA GLY A 85 -14.30 -24.81 -1.49
C GLY A 85 -13.65 -26.16 -1.17
N ALA A 86 -12.90 -26.24 -0.10
CA ALA A 86 -12.43 -27.50 0.46
C ALA A 86 -13.41 -27.93 1.57
N GLU A 87 -13.87 -29.17 1.56
CA GLU A 87 -14.57 -29.74 2.70
C GLU A 87 -13.55 -29.97 3.83
N VAL A 88 -13.63 -29.14 4.87
CA VAL A 88 -12.77 -29.23 6.04
C VAL A 88 -13.63 -29.54 7.26
N GLU A 89 -13.23 -30.53 8.05
CA GLU A 89 -13.87 -30.76 9.35
C GLU A 89 -13.56 -29.59 10.28
N LEU A 90 -14.61 -28.87 10.66
CA LEU A 90 -14.49 -27.69 11.50
C LEU A 90 -14.54 -28.08 12.98
N GLN A 91 -13.62 -27.52 13.75
CA GLN A 91 -13.61 -27.61 15.21
C GLN A 91 -13.73 -26.20 15.79
N PRO A 92 -14.95 -25.62 15.82
CA PRO A 92 -15.14 -24.24 16.26
C PRO A 92 -14.79 -24.10 17.74
N LEU A 93 -13.90 -23.16 18.04
CA LEU A 93 -13.52 -22.83 19.42
C LEU A 93 -14.43 -21.76 20.04
N ARG A 94 -15.18 -21.04 19.22
CA ARG A 94 -16.05 -19.91 19.62
C ARG A 94 -17.22 -19.77 18.64
N ASP A 95 -18.32 -19.23 19.14
CA ASP A 95 -19.42 -18.73 18.31
C ASP A 95 -19.09 -17.31 17.79
N GLY A 96 -19.82 -16.87 16.76
CA GLY A 96 -19.74 -15.55 16.20
C GLY A 96 -19.03 -15.48 14.84
N ALA A 97 -18.51 -14.33 14.47
CA ALA A 97 -17.81 -14.11 13.23
C ALA A 97 -16.28 -14.18 13.42
N MET A 98 -15.60 -14.64 12.40
CA MET A 98 -14.14 -14.78 12.34
C MET A 98 -13.62 -14.12 11.06
N ALA A 99 -12.55 -13.33 11.17
CA ALA A 99 -11.87 -12.76 10.01
C ALA A 99 -10.61 -13.54 9.68
N ALA A 100 -10.47 -13.93 8.41
CA ALA A 100 -9.27 -14.53 7.86
C ALA A 100 -8.66 -13.60 6.79
N PHE A 101 -7.35 -13.43 6.82
CA PHE A 101 -6.65 -12.60 5.85
C PHE A 101 -5.69 -13.43 5.00
N ASP A 102 -5.81 -13.28 3.68
CA ASP A 102 -4.79 -13.72 2.73
C ASP A 102 -3.94 -12.51 2.35
N ILE A 103 -2.68 -12.51 2.78
CA ILE A 103 -1.73 -11.42 2.55
C ILE A 103 -0.77 -11.84 1.45
N GLY A 104 -1.19 -11.65 0.20
CA GLY A 104 -0.37 -11.93 -0.97
C GLY A 104 0.61 -10.80 -1.29
N THR A 105 1.57 -11.09 -2.16
CA THR A 105 2.54 -10.09 -2.66
C THR A 105 1.85 -8.94 -3.40
N THR A 106 0.79 -9.25 -4.17
CA THR A 106 0.08 -8.30 -5.03
C THR A 106 -1.22 -7.82 -4.39
N THR A 107 -1.93 -8.70 -3.71
CA THR A 107 -3.28 -8.48 -3.19
C THR A 107 -3.38 -8.86 -1.73
N VAL A 108 -4.30 -8.21 -1.02
CA VAL A 108 -4.73 -8.59 0.33
C VAL A 108 -6.22 -8.82 0.28
N VAL A 109 -6.68 -9.94 0.82
CA VAL A 109 -8.10 -10.30 0.91
C VAL A 109 -8.46 -10.52 2.38
N CYS A 110 -9.61 -10.01 2.79
CA CYS A 110 -10.25 -10.30 4.07
C CYS A 110 -11.48 -11.14 3.78
N TYR A 111 -11.60 -12.28 4.44
CA TYR A 111 -12.80 -13.12 4.48
C TYR A 111 -13.44 -13.02 5.85
N LEU A 112 -14.72 -12.68 5.91
CA LEU A 112 -15.51 -12.75 7.12
C LEU A 112 -16.32 -14.06 7.09
N LEU A 113 -16.13 -14.91 8.09
CA LEU A 113 -16.68 -16.25 8.16
C LEU A 113 -17.51 -16.42 9.42
N GLU A 114 -18.57 -17.21 9.35
CA GLU A 114 -19.27 -17.70 10.54
C GLU A 114 -18.41 -18.76 11.22
N ALA A 115 -18.06 -18.54 12.49
CA ALA A 115 -17.08 -19.40 13.17
C ALA A 115 -17.55 -20.85 13.37
N GLY A 116 -18.86 -21.06 13.56
CA GLY A 116 -19.45 -22.38 13.79
C GLY A 116 -19.54 -23.26 12.55
N THR A 117 -19.73 -22.66 11.38
CA THR A 117 -20.01 -23.37 10.12
C THR A 117 -18.93 -23.18 9.06
N GLY A 118 -18.07 -22.18 9.23
CA GLY A 118 -17.11 -21.75 8.19
C GLY A 118 -17.77 -21.08 6.98
N HIS A 119 -19.07 -20.78 7.05
CA HIS A 119 -19.78 -20.15 5.95
C HIS A 119 -19.23 -18.73 5.69
N LEU A 120 -18.99 -18.40 4.44
CA LEU A 120 -18.53 -17.07 4.03
C LEU A 120 -19.67 -16.07 4.17
N LEU A 121 -19.49 -15.08 5.05
CA LEU A 121 -20.44 -13.99 5.28
C LEU A 121 -20.17 -12.82 4.34
N ALA A 122 -18.91 -12.44 4.18
CA ALA A 122 -18.47 -11.37 3.29
C ALA A 122 -17.01 -11.55 2.90
N ALA A 123 -16.59 -10.89 1.80
CA ALA A 123 -15.20 -10.77 1.41
C ALA A 123 -14.90 -9.36 0.90
N ALA A 124 -13.77 -8.81 1.31
CA ALA A 124 -13.24 -7.54 0.82
C ALA A 124 -11.78 -7.72 0.36
N SER A 125 -11.38 -6.99 -0.67
CA SER A 125 -10.05 -7.16 -1.22
C SER A 125 -9.44 -5.85 -1.72
N ALA A 126 -8.11 -5.73 -1.63
CA ALA A 126 -7.39 -4.59 -2.15
C ALA A 126 -6.01 -5.00 -2.67
N VAL A 127 -5.40 -4.11 -3.43
CA VAL A 127 -3.99 -4.24 -3.82
C VAL A 127 -3.12 -4.06 -2.58
N ASN A 128 -2.08 -4.90 -2.44
CA ASN A 128 -1.14 -4.79 -1.32
C ASN A 128 -0.39 -3.45 -1.38
N PRO A 129 -0.56 -2.53 -0.40
CA PRO A 129 0.03 -1.19 -0.43
C PRO A 129 1.55 -1.20 -0.31
N GLN A 130 2.14 -2.32 0.14
CA GLN A 130 3.59 -2.49 0.18
C GLN A 130 4.23 -2.54 -1.21
N GLN A 131 3.45 -2.57 -2.31
CA GLN A 131 3.97 -2.43 -3.68
C GLN A 131 4.74 -1.13 -3.91
N SER A 132 4.46 -0.09 -3.15
CA SER A 132 5.25 1.16 -3.16
C SER A 132 6.72 0.95 -2.74
N TYR A 133 7.01 -0.12 -2.00
CA TYR A 133 8.36 -0.51 -1.55
C TYR A 133 9.03 -1.57 -2.45
N GLY A 134 8.27 -2.22 -3.30
CA GLY A 134 8.75 -3.21 -4.26
C GLY A 134 7.63 -4.10 -4.79
N ALA A 135 7.71 -4.50 -6.06
CA ALA A 135 6.73 -5.39 -6.68
C ALA A 135 6.82 -6.82 -6.17
N ASP A 136 7.99 -7.21 -5.67
CA ASP A 136 8.30 -8.56 -5.19
C ASP A 136 8.78 -8.54 -3.72
N VAL A 137 8.77 -9.73 -3.11
CA VAL A 137 9.13 -9.90 -1.70
C VAL A 137 10.59 -9.54 -1.43
N ILE A 138 11.51 -9.85 -2.34
CA ILE A 138 12.95 -9.59 -2.17
C ILE A 138 13.21 -8.10 -2.09
N SER A 139 12.62 -7.31 -3.01
CA SER A 139 12.72 -5.86 -2.99
C SER A 139 12.19 -5.25 -1.69
N ARG A 140 11.09 -5.79 -1.15
CA ARG A 140 10.51 -5.33 0.14
C ARG A 140 11.42 -5.68 1.32
N ILE A 141 12.00 -6.88 1.33
CA ILE A 141 12.97 -7.29 2.37
C ILE A 141 14.19 -6.36 2.36
N GLN A 142 14.74 -6.08 1.19
CA GLN A 142 15.89 -5.15 1.07
C GLN A 142 15.55 -3.77 1.64
N ARG A 143 14.35 -3.25 1.38
CA ARG A 143 13.88 -1.99 1.93
C ARG A 143 13.64 -2.06 3.45
N ALA A 144 13.09 -3.16 3.93
CA ALA A 144 12.92 -3.39 5.37
C ALA A 144 14.26 -3.37 6.11
N LEU A 145 15.28 -4.06 5.56
CA LEU A 145 16.64 -4.08 6.09
C LEU A 145 17.32 -2.71 6.02
N ALA A 146 16.92 -1.86 5.06
CA ALA A 146 17.38 -0.48 4.95
C ALA A 146 16.66 0.50 5.91
N GLY A 147 15.85 -0.01 6.86
CA GLY A 147 15.18 0.78 7.90
C GLY A 147 13.71 1.11 7.61
N GLU A 148 13.12 0.61 6.52
CA GLU A 148 11.72 0.90 6.14
C GLU A 148 10.71 -0.17 6.63
N MET A 149 11.11 -1.06 7.55
CA MET A 149 10.26 -2.16 8.04
C MET A 149 9.02 -1.67 8.78
N GLU A 150 9.18 -0.68 9.66
CA GLU A 150 8.07 -0.13 10.45
C GLU A 150 7.00 0.52 9.55
N ALA A 151 7.44 1.26 8.54
CA ALA A 151 6.55 1.88 7.56
C ALA A 151 5.76 0.84 6.75
N GLN A 152 6.42 -0.24 6.30
CA GLN A 152 5.76 -1.34 5.60
C GLN A 152 4.76 -2.08 6.51
N THR A 153 5.11 -2.27 7.78
CA THR A 153 4.24 -2.90 8.79
C THR A 153 3.00 -2.06 9.05
N ARG A 154 3.15 -0.74 9.17
CA ARG A 154 2.01 0.17 9.34
C ARG A 154 1.06 0.10 8.16
N LEU A 155 1.58 0.15 6.92
CA LEU A 155 0.77 0.07 5.71
C LEU A 155 -0.11 -1.18 5.65
N ILE A 156 0.46 -2.35 5.94
CA ILE A 156 -0.32 -3.59 5.86
C ILE A 156 -1.37 -3.65 6.98
N ARG A 157 -1.06 -3.15 8.18
CA ARG A 157 -2.03 -3.10 9.29
C ARG A 157 -3.20 -2.16 9.00
N GLU A 158 -2.93 -0.99 8.44
CA GLU A 158 -3.95 -0.02 8.02
C GLU A 158 -4.86 -0.64 6.95
N GLN A 159 -4.27 -1.32 5.95
CA GLN A 159 -5.02 -1.99 4.90
C GLN A 159 -5.91 -3.12 5.45
N MET A 160 -5.39 -3.94 6.37
CA MET A 160 -6.18 -5.00 7.01
C MET A 160 -7.36 -4.42 7.81
N GLY A 161 -7.14 -3.32 8.55
CA GLY A 161 -8.19 -2.63 9.28
C GLY A 161 -9.28 -2.06 8.34
N SER A 162 -8.90 -1.47 7.21
CA SER A 162 -9.83 -0.98 6.20
C SER A 162 -10.67 -2.12 5.62
N LEU A 163 -10.03 -3.22 5.19
CA LEU A 163 -10.73 -4.36 4.60
C LEU A 163 -11.69 -5.04 5.58
N LEU A 164 -11.34 -5.08 6.87
CA LEU A 164 -12.24 -5.59 7.89
C LEU A 164 -13.47 -4.70 8.04
N GLY A 165 -13.28 -3.37 8.03
CA GLY A 165 -14.40 -2.42 8.06
C GLY A 165 -15.28 -2.51 6.81
N ASP A 166 -14.72 -2.79 5.64
CA ASP A 166 -15.47 -2.96 4.38
C ASP A 166 -16.25 -4.30 4.35
N ALA A 167 -15.82 -5.29 5.13
CA ALA A 167 -16.46 -6.62 5.21
C ALA A 167 -17.55 -6.70 6.30
N CYS A 168 -17.59 -5.76 7.26
CA CYS A 168 -18.57 -5.71 8.34
C CYS A 168 -19.76 -4.81 8.01
#